data_60065233a1855b277a79a3bf6c459cf2
#
_entry.id   60065233a1855b277a79a3bf6c459cf2
#
_cell.length_a   1.000
_cell.length_b   1.000
_cell.length_c   1.000
_cell.angle_alpha   90.00
_cell.angle_beta   90.00
_cell.angle_gamma   90.00
#
_symmetry.space_group_name_H-M   'P 1'
#
loop_
_entity.id
_entity.type
_entity.pdbx_description
1 polymer ?
#
loop_
_entity_poly.entity_id
_entity_poly.type
_entity_poly.pdbx_seq_one_letter_code
_entity_poly.pdbx_strand_id
1 'polypeptide(L)'
;MNSESKPQVESWIKRITESEMPIFGRTVQEVVSVSEDDVSSAFQLGQVVLKDAAMTARVLKLANSVHYNATGQKFSTISRAIMMLGFDTVRSMCLTVSLVDSLVHGIHREQLIKQMARSLHAAAQAQEIARQHSEGKHEEVFIATLLLHIGELAFWCFGDEKGEELNEALKNEKITPAQAQKEVLGFTMGELSQGLAQTWGLSGLLKQTLENPDSTEPHCQVIILSHELAEAVEAGWESKEVKKITQSISSLINLAPKKTTERLHESAKKAAETTAYYGAKAVAKIIPLPVDIQLEDDHALVDTFAQPDPVLQLQILQELISIDKDNGDFNMLIEMTLEGLNRGVGLDNALFALLTPDRKELKVKQVIGDGNEWLRKNFKFNLKEPASRIFLQAMREQQSIRIDNDSNAEVKRLITQSLTQKTKAKSFYIAPVVVKNKPIGLFYADRSSSRRYLDDSSYDSFLLFSQQVGMLLNRLMGSK
;
A
#
# COMPACT_ATOMS: atom_id res chain seq x y z
N MET A 1 -5.75 -31.50 -10.06
CA MET A 1 -6.85 -31.47 -9.03
C MET A 1 -7.72 -32.69 -9.21
N ASN A 2 -7.87 -33.52 -8.17
CA ASN A 2 -8.81 -34.65 -8.19
C ASN A 2 -10.25 -34.10 -8.22
N SER A 3 -11.16 -34.78 -8.90
CA SER A 3 -12.55 -34.33 -9.09
C SER A 3 -13.35 -34.15 -7.79
N GLU A 4 -12.92 -34.77 -6.69
CA GLU A 4 -13.60 -34.72 -5.38
C GLU A 4 -13.17 -33.50 -4.51
N SER A 5 -11.98 -32.95 -4.71
CA SER A 5 -11.50 -31.76 -3.95
C SER A 5 -12.04 -30.41 -4.47
N LYS A 6 -12.49 -30.40 -5.73
CA LYS A 6 -12.93 -29.17 -6.41
C LYS A 6 -14.08 -28.42 -5.73
N PRO A 7 -15.17 -29.07 -5.32
CA PRO A 7 -16.29 -28.35 -4.68
C PRO A 7 -15.95 -27.76 -3.32
N GLN A 8 -15.06 -28.40 -2.57
CA GLN A 8 -14.67 -27.97 -1.23
C GLN A 8 -13.74 -26.76 -1.30
N VAL A 9 -12.72 -26.77 -2.14
CA VAL A 9 -11.82 -25.62 -2.33
C VAL A 9 -12.56 -24.42 -2.90
N GLU A 10 -13.50 -24.61 -3.85
CA GLU A 10 -14.33 -23.56 -4.41
C GLU A 10 -15.21 -22.90 -3.32
N SER A 11 -15.77 -23.68 -2.40
CA SER A 11 -16.54 -23.18 -1.28
C SER A 11 -15.68 -22.32 -0.36
N TRP A 12 -14.44 -22.73 -0.07
CA TRP A 12 -13.52 -21.94 0.74
C TRP A 12 -13.06 -20.66 0.03
N ILE A 13 -12.74 -20.72 -1.26
CA ILE A 13 -12.42 -19.54 -2.07
C ILE A 13 -13.57 -18.55 -2.02
N LYS A 14 -14.80 -19.03 -2.23
CA LYS A 14 -16.01 -18.22 -2.15
C LYS A 14 -16.16 -17.59 -0.77
N ARG A 15 -16.04 -18.38 0.31
CA ARG A 15 -16.11 -17.89 1.69
C ARG A 15 -15.06 -16.81 1.96
N ILE A 16 -13.80 -17.03 1.56
CA ILE A 16 -12.71 -16.06 1.74
C ILE A 16 -12.95 -14.79 0.90
N THR A 17 -13.56 -14.91 -0.28
CA THR A 17 -13.78 -13.78 -1.21
C THR A 17 -15.05 -12.99 -0.88
N GLU A 18 -16.13 -13.63 -0.43
CA GLU A 18 -17.44 -13.04 -0.16
C GLU A 18 -17.65 -12.62 1.30
N SER A 19 -16.93 -13.21 2.27
CA SER A 19 -16.94 -12.68 3.64
C SER A 19 -16.44 -11.24 3.60
N GLU A 20 -16.91 -10.40 4.55
CA GLU A 20 -16.27 -9.08 4.76
C GLU A 20 -14.78 -9.32 4.96
N MET A 21 -14.07 -9.32 3.82
CA MET A 21 -12.64 -9.59 3.82
C MET A 21 -11.99 -8.66 4.82
N PRO A 22 -11.12 -9.17 5.71
CA PRO A 22 -10.25 -8.28 6.45
C PRO A 22 -9.62 -7.30 5.45
N ILE A 23 -9.33 -6.12 5.92
CA ILE A 23 -8.65 -5.02 5.19
C ILE A 23 -7.55 -5.56 4.26
N PHE A 24 -6.86 -6.62 4.68
CA PHE A 24 -5.84 -7.34 3.93
C PHE A 24 -6.24 -7.78 2.51
N GLY A 25 -7.32 -8.53 2.36
CA GLY A 25 -7.65 -9.09 1.04
C GLY A 25 -8.11 -8.03 0.04
N ARG A 26 -8.84 -7.01 0.50
CA ARG A 26 -9.24 -5.87 -0.34
C ARG A 26 -8.02 -5.07 -0.77
N THR A 27 -7.12 -4.76 0.16
CA THR A 27 -5.91 -3.98 -0.14
C THR A 27 -4.98 -4.74 -1.08
N VAL A 28 -4.79 -6.05 -0.87
CA VAL A 28 -3.99 -6.88 -1.80
C VAL A 28 -4.60 -6.86 -3.19
N GLN A 29 -5.92 -7.04 -3.34
CA GLN A 29 -6.59 -6.95 -4.64
C GLN A 29 -6.42 -5.58 -5.28
N GLU A 30 -6.64 -4.49 -4.53
CA GLU A 30 -6.50 -3.14 -5.04
C GLU A 30 -5.05 -2.85 -5.49
N VAL A 31 -4.06 -3.22 -4.69
CA VAL A 31 -2.63 -3.02 -5.00
C VAL A 31 -2.18 -3.89 -6.19
N VAL A 32 -2.63 -5.14 -6.26
CA VAL A 32 -2.26 -6.05 -7.35
C VAL A 32 -2.99 -5.70 -8.66
N SER A 33 -4.21 -5.15 -8.58
CA SER A 33 -4.97 -4.74 -9.77
C SER A 33 -4.41 -3.51 -10.48
N VAL A 34 -3.51 -2.75 -9.83
CA VAL A 34 -2.83 -1.62 -10.47
C VAL A 34 -1.79 -2.17 -11.46
N SER A 35 -2.05 -1.99 -12.76
CA SER A 35 -1.15 -2.43 -13.83
C SER A 35 0.04 -1.48 -13.98
N GLU A 36 1.23 -2.04 -14.19
CA GLU A 36 2.47 -1.28 -14.41
C GLU A 36 2.48 -0.56 -15.78
N ASP A 37 1.75 -1.11 -16.77
CA ASP A 37 1.74 -0.64 -18.14
C ASP A 37 0.90 0.65 -18.37
N ASP A 38 0.19 1.13 -17.35
CA ASP A 38 -0.65 2.30 -17.45
C ASP A 38 0.12 3.56 -16.99
N VAL A 39 0.10 4.62 -17.79
CA VAL A 39 0.70 5.94 -17.45
C VAL A 39 0.17 6.52 -16.13
N SER A 40 -0.94 6.00 -15.66
CA SER A 40 -1.56 6.35 -14.37
C SER A 40 -1.20 5.41 -13.21
N SER A 41 -0.35 4.40 -13.42
CA SER A 41 -0.09 3.35 -12.41
C SER A 41 0.45 3.87 -11.07
N ALA A 42 1.42 4.78 -11.11
CA ALA A 42 1.98 5.40 -9.90
C ALA A 42 0.92 6.20 -9.12
N PHE A 43 0.05 6.91 -9.85
CA PHE A 43 -1.07 7.65 -9.27
C PHE A 43 -2.09 6.70 -8.62
N GLN A 44 -2.47 5.62 -9.31
CA GLN A 44 -3.44 4.65 -8.79
C GLN A 44 -2.91 3.96 -7.53
N LEU A 45 -1.63 3.55 -7.52
CA LEU A 45 -0.98 2.98 -6.34
C LEU A 45 -0.96 3.98 -5.17
N GLY A 46 -0.59 5.24 -5.44
CA GLY A 46 -0.63 6.31 -4.46
C GLY A 46 -2.03 6.45 -3.84
N GLN A 47 -3.09 6.43 -4.67
CA GLN A 47 -4.48 6.51 -4.21
C GLN A 47 -4.88 5.32 -3.33
N VAL A 48 -4.41 4.11 -3.63
CA VAL A 48 -4.68 2.92 -2.79
C VAL A 48 -4.04 3.09 -1.41
N VAL A 49 -2.76 3.49 -1.37
CA VAL A 49 -2.00 3.67 -0.12
C VAL A 49 -2.61 4.77 0.75
N LEU A 50 -2.98 5.90 0.13
CA LEU A 50 -3.50 7.08 0.82
C LEU A 50 -4.93 6.92 1.36
N LYS A 51 -5.63 5.82 1.03
CA LYS A 51 -6.92 5.47 1.66
C LYS A 51 -6.77 5.08 3.13
N ASP A 52 -5.60 4.60 3.54
CA ASP A 52 -5.31 4.15 4.89
C ASP A 52 -4.12 4.93 5.48
N ALA A 53 -4.40 5.74 6.50
CA ALA A 53 -3.39 6.57 7.16
C ALA A 53 -2.30 5.73 7.84
N ALA A 54 -2.65 4.57 8.42
CA ALA A 54 -1.68 3.68 9.07
C ALA A 54 -0.77 3.03 8.03
N MET A 55 -1.31 2.55 6.91
CA MET A 55 -0.53 2.05 5.77
C MET A 55 0.40 3.13 5.23
N THR A 56 -0.12 4.32 4.98
CA THR A 56 0.66 5.47 4.50
C THR A 56 1.85 5.76 5.40
N ALA A 57 1.63 5.86 6.72
CA ALA A 57 2.70 6.12 7.68
C ALA A 57 3.77 5.03 7.68
N ARG A 58 3.37 3.75 7.60
CA ARG A 58 4.29 2.61 7.57
C ARG A 58 5.08 2.52 6.27
N VAL A 59 4.43 2.70 5.13
CA VAL A 59 5.11 2.72 3.83
C VAL A 59 6.14 3.85 3.78
N LEU A 60 5.80 5.05 4.26
CA LEU A 60 6.77 6.15 4.31
C LEU A 60 7.89 5.92 5.31
N LYS A 61 7.62 5.33 6.48
CA LYS A 61 8.66 4.94 7.44
C LYS A 61 9.65 3.95 6.80
N LEU A 62 9.14 2.96 6.06
CA LEU A 62 9.97 2.02 5.30
C LEU A 62 10.75 2.71 4.19
N ALA A 63 10.09 3.51 3.37
CA ALA A 63 10.71 4.26 2.29
C ALA A 63 11.88 5.13 2.79
N ASN A 64 11.76 5.67 4.01
CA ASN A 64 12.80 6.47 4.66
C ASN A 64 13.84 5.65 5.45
N SER A 65 13.71 4.34 5.53
CA SER A 65 14.69 3.50 6.23
C SER A 65 16.00 3.44 5.44
N VAL A 66 17.12 3.18 6.14
CA VAL A 66 18.46 3.04 5.52
C VAL A 66 18.49 1.94 4.45
N HIS A 67 17.61 0.93 4.59
CA HIS A 67 17.52 -0.18 3.65
C HIS A 67 17.02 0.24 2.26
N TYR A 68 16.01 1.13 2.21
CA TYR A 68 15.42 1.60 0.95
C TYR A 68 15.96 2.97 0.50
N ASN A 69 16.46 3.76 1.42
CA ASN A 69 16.91 5.13 1.17
C ASN A 69 18.35 5.35 1.66
N ALA A 70 19.29 4.78 0.95
CA ALA A 70 20.72 4.94 1.24
C ALA A 70 21.23 6.39 1.09
N THR A 71 20.50 7.22 0.32
CA THR A 71 20.87 8.64 0.09
C THR A 71 20.53 9.55 1.27
N GLY A 72 19.70 9.10 2.22
CA GLY A 72 19.26 9.88 3.37
C GLY A 72 18.28 11.02 3.06
N GLN A 73 17.87 11.18 1.79
CA GLN A 73 16.87 12.16 1.40
C GLN A 73 15.48 11.70 1.87
N LYS A 74 14.88 12.39 2.84
CA LYS A 74 13.58 12.00 3.39
C LYS A 74 12.45 12.19 2.38
N PHE A 75 11.56 11.22 2.32
CA PHE A 75 10.31 11.28 1.57
C PHE A 75 9.16 11.57 2.52
N SER A 76 8.41 12.64 2.26
CA SER A 76 7.24 13.03 3.06
C SER A 76 5.93 12.59 2.41
N THR A 77 5.95 12.27 1.11
CA THR A 77 4.77 11.89 0.34
C THR A 77 4.94 10.52 -0.34
N ILE A 78 3.83 9.81 -0.51
CA ILE A 78 3.80 8.53 -1.25
C ILE A 78 4.19 8.75 -2.72
N SER A 79 3.70 9.83 -3.34
CA SER A 79 4.04 10.16 -4.73
C SER A 79 5.55 10.32 -4.91
N ARG A 80 6.23 10.98 -3.96
CA ARG A 80 7.69 11.12 -3.98
C ARG A 80 8.40 9.80 -3.75
N ALA A 81 7.90 8.97 -2.83
CA ALA A 81 8.44 7.64 -2.59
C ALA A 81 8.35 6.76 -3.85
N ILE A 82 7.21 6.75 -4.54
CA ILE A 82 7.02 6.00 -5.79
C ILE A 82 7.99 6.49 -6.88
N MET A 83 8.15 7.81 -7.03
CA MET A 83 9.04 8.38 -8.04
C MET A 83 10.51 8.03 -7.79
N MET A 84 10.95 8.00 -6.54
CA MET A 84 12.36 7.80 -6.18
C MET A 84 12.74 6.34 -5.99
N LEU A 85 11.86 5.50 -5.46
CA LEU A 85 12.09 4.08 -5.20
C LEU A 85 11.57 3.18 -6.33
N GLY A 86 10.69 3.71 -7.18
CA GLY A 86 10.00 2.97 -8.22
C GLY A 86 8.67 2.40 -7.76
N PHE A 87 7.79 2.16 -8.74
CA PHE A 87 6.44 1.64 -8.55
C PHE A 87 6.44 0.27 -7.83
N ASP A 88 7.23 -0.69 -8.32
CA ASP A 88 7.26 -2.05 -7.78
C ASP A 88 7.78 -2.13 -6.35
N THR A 89 8.78 -1.33 -6.01
CA THR A 89 9.30 -1.28 -4.64
C THR A 89 8.21 -0.84 -3.66
N VAL A 90 7.50 0.24 -3.98
CA VAL A 90 6.41 0.74 -3.12
C VAL A 90 5.22 -0.22 -3.10
N ARG A 91 4.91 -0.85 -4.25
CA ARG A 91 3.90 -1.91 -4.35
C ARG A 91 4.22 -3.09 -3.43
N SER A 92 5.46 -3.56 -3.43
CA SER A 92 5.94 -4.63 -2.54
C SER A 92 5.82 -4.23 -1.06
N MET A 93 6.17 -2.98 -0.71
CA MET A 93 5.98 -2.44 0.64
C MET A 93 4.50 -2.49 1.06
N CYS A 94 3.59 -2.04 0.21
CA CYS A 94 2.16 -2.02 0.50
C CYS A 94 1.61 -3.43 0.73
N LEU A 95 1.98 -4.39 -0.09
CA LEU A 95 1.58 -5.78 0.06
C LEU A 95 2.10 -6.36 1.39
N THR A 96 3.36 -6.09 1.72
CA THR A 96 3.95 -6.56 2.97
C THR A 96 3.26 -5.94 4.20
N VAL A 97 2.99 -4.63 4.18
CA VAL A 97 2.24 -3.95 5.26
C VAL A 97 0.85 -4.56 5.44
N SER A 98 0.13 -4.80 4.32
CA SER A 98 -1.20 -5.40 4.36
C SER A 98 -1.20 -6.81 4.94
N LEU A 99 -0.19 -7.62 4.61
CA LEU A 99 -0.01 -8.94 5.20
C LEU A 99 0.22 -8.87 6.72
N VAL A 100 1.08 -7.96 7.15
CA VAL A 100 1.37 -7.74 8.56
C VAL A 100 0.11 -7.31 9.34
N ASP A 101 -0.75 -6.49 8.74
CA ASP A 101 -1.99 -6.04 9.38
C ASP A 101 -2.98 -7.18 9.60
N SER A 102 -2.97 -8.19 8.75
CA SER A 102 -3.82 -9.38 8.92
C SER A 102 -3.56 -10.13 10.24
N LEU A 103 -2.38 -9.98 10.85
CA LEU A 103 -2.04 -10.58 12.14
C LEU A 103 -2.93 -10.10 13.29
N VAL A 104 -3.49 -8.90 13.17
CA VAL A 104 -4.34 -8.30 14.24
C VAL A 104 -5.68 -9.00 14.31
N HIS A 105 -6.16 -9.54 13.18
CA HIS A 105 -7.51 -10.07 13.01
C HIS A 105 -7.55 -11.60 12.88
N GLY A 106 -6.40 -12.28 12.83
CA GLY A 106 -6.33 -13.73 12.63
C GLY A 106 -6.74 -14.52 13.88
N ILE A 107 -7.62 -15.51 13.70
CA ILE A 107 -8.11 -16.40 14.78
C ILE A 107 -6.97 -17.31 15.25
N HIS A 108 -6.24 -17.92 14.32
CA HIS A 108 -5.12 -18.81 14.61
C HIS A 108 -3.78 -18.07 14.55
N ARG A 109 -3.61 -17.11 15.46
CA ARG A 109 -2.51 -16.14 15.45
C ARG A 109 -1.11 -16.77 15.42
N GLU A 110 -0.89 -17.85 16.14
CA GLU A 110 0.43 -18.51 16.23
C GLU A 110 0.84 -19.07 14.84
N GLN A 111 -0.07 -19.83 14.21
CA GLN A 111 0.16 -20.39 12.87
C GLN A 111 0.34 -19.29 11.82
N LEU A 112 -0.47 -18.24 11.93
CA LEU A 112 -0.39 -17.09 11.04
C LEU A 112 0.96 -16.37 11.18
N ILE A 113 1.45 -16.13 12.40
CA ILE A 113 2.76 -15.53 12.67
C ILE A 113 3.87 -16.39 12.08
N LYS A 114 3.81 -17.71 12.27
CA LYS A 114 4.81 -18.65 11.75
C LYS A 114 4.85 -18.64 10.22
N GLN A 115 3.69 -18.77 9.58
CA GLN A 115 3.62 -18.76 8.11
C GLN A 115 4.05 -17.41 7.51
N MET A 116 3.71 -16.32 8.17
CA MET A 116 4.14 -14.98 7.73
C MET A 116 5.64 -14.79 7.85
N ALA A 117 6.28 -15.29 8.92
CA ALA A 117 7.73 -15.23 9.07
C ALA A 117 8.43 -15.99 7.95
N ARG A 118 7.94 -17.19 7.61
CA ARG A 118 8.45 -17.96 6.46
C ARG A 118 8.29 -17.18 5.16
N SER A 119 7.10 -16.63 4.89
CA SER A 119 6.82 -15.89 3.64
C SER A 119 7.69 -14.64 3.49
N LEU A 120 7.85 -13.86 4.56
CA LEU A 120 8.70 -12.65 4.55
C LEU A 120 10.19 -12.99 4.43
N HIS A 121 10.64 -14.03 5.15
CA HIS A 121 12.02 -14.50 5.04
C HIS A 121 12.31 -15.03 3.62
N ALA A 122 11.44 -15.90 3.09
CA ALA A 122 11.57 -16.41 1.73
C ALA A 122 11.58 -15.30 0.69
N ALA A 123 10.67 -14.32 0.79
CA ALA A 123 10.59 -13.21 -0.16
C ALA A 123 11.88 -12.36 -0.18
N ALA A 124 12.45 -12.07 0.99
CA ALA A 124 13.73 -11.35 1.09
C ALA A 124 14.89 -12.15 0.49
N GLN A 125 14.95 -13.47 0.75
CA GLN A 125 15.93 -14.35 0.15
C GLN A 125 15.79 -14.40 -1.38
N ALA A 126 14.57 -14.58 -1.87
CA ALA A 126 14.27 -14.65 -3.29
C ALA A 126 14.66 -13.35 -4.03
N GLN A 127 14.37 -12.19 -3.43
CA GLN A 127 14.75 -10.90 -4.00
C GLN A 127 16.27 -10.76 -4.12
N GLU A 128 17.02 -11.15 -3.08
CA GLU A 128 18.48 -11.10 -3.10
C GLU A 128 19.08 -12.05 -4.15
N ILE A 129 18.55 -13.27 -4.24
CA ILE A 129 18.97 -14.27 -5.23
C ILE A 129 18.65 -13.77 -6.64
N ALA A 130 17.44 -13.24 -6.88
CA ALA A 130 17.02 -12.72 -8.18
C ALA A 130 17.88 -11.55 -8.65
N ARG A 131 18.31 -10.65 -7.74
CA ARG A 131 19.24 -9.54 -8.06
C ARG A 131 20.59 -10.02 -8.59
N GLN A 132 21.01 -11.24 -8.23
CA GLN A 132 22.29 -11.83 -8.71
C GLN A 132 22.12 -12.55 -10.05
N HIS A 133 20.91 -13.02 -10.36
CA HIS A 133 20.67 -13.92 -11.50
C HIS A 133 20.19 -13.18 -12.76
N SER A 134 19.36 -12.13 -12.61
CA SER A 134 18.74 -11.45 -13.78
C SER A 134 18.44 -9.99 -13.51
N GLU A 135 18.63 -9.15 -14.53
CA GLU A 135 18.23 -7.76 -14.48
C GLU A 135 16.69 -7.62 -14.55
N GLY A 136 16.11 -6.87 -13.61
CA GLY A 136 14.78 -6.26 -13.78
C GLY A 136 13.57 -6.96 -13.20
N LYS A 137 13.61 -8.23 -12.73
CA LYS A 137 12.42 -8.94 -12.20
C LYS A 137 12.43 -9.23 -10.70
N HIS A 138 13.37 -8.68 -9.95
CA HIS A 138 13.53 -8.99 -8.54
C HIS A 138 12.34 -8.60 -7.66
N GLU A 139 11.59 -7.56 -8.03
CA GLU A 139 10.37 -7.18 -7.30
C GLU A 139 9.20 -8.12 -7.62
N GLU A 140 9.04 -8.54 -8.88
CA GLU A 140 8.03 -9.55 -9.24
C GLU A 140 8.29 -10.88 -8.53
N VAL A 141 9.56 -11.30 -8.46
CA VAL A 141 10.00 -12.48 -7.71
C VAL A 141 9.69 -12.32 -6.22
N PHE A 142 9.99 -11.15 -5.62
CA PHE A 142 9.64 -10.86 -4.23
C PHE A 142 8.14 -11.02 -3.98
N ILE A 143 7.28 -10.39 -4.80
CA ILE A 143 5.83 -10.44 -4.66
C ILE A 143 5.31 -11.87 -4.84
N ALA A 144 5.77 -12.59 -5.87
CA ALA A 144 5.36 -13.97 -6.11
C ALA A 144 5.76 -14.89 -4.96
N THR A 145 6.97 -14.72 -4.40
CA THR A 145 7.43 -15.48 -3.22
C THR A 145 6.60 -15.15 -1.99
N LEU A 146 6.37 -13.85 -1.72
CA LEU A 146 5.58 -13.40 -0.56
C LEU A 146 4.17 -14.01 -0.55
N LEU A 147 3.55 -14.15 -1.72
CA LEU A 147 2.18 -14.61 -1.89
C LEU A 147 2.06 -16.11 -2.23
N LEU A 148 3.14 -16.88 -2.32
CA LEU A 148 3.09 -18.30 -2.71
C LEU A 148 2.15 -19.10 -1.80
N HIS A 149 2.19 -18.86 -0.51
CA HIS A 149 1.34 -19.53 0.49
C HIS A 149 0.12 -18.69 0.91
N ILE A 150 -0.42 -17.88 -0.01
CA ILE A 150 -1.57 -16.99 0.28
C ILE A 150 -2.80 -17.78 0.76
N GLY A 151 -3.01 -19.00 0.27
CA GLY A 151 -4.09 -19.88 0.72
C GLY A 151 -3.94 -20.26 2.19
N GLU A 152 -2.73 -20.56 2.64
CA GLU A 152 -2.46 -20.89 4.03
C GLU A 152 -2.62 -19.67 4.93
N LEU A 153 -2.09 -18.52 4.55
CA LEU A 153 -2.30 -17.26 5.26
C LEU A 153 -3.79 -16.91 5.40
N ALA A 154 -4.54 -17.02 4.30
CA ALA A 154 -5.98 -16.78 4.31
C ALA A 154 -6.72 -17.81 5.18
N PHE A 155 -6.35 -19.09 5.10
CA PHE A 155 -6.95 -20.12 5.93
C PHE A 155 -6.77 -19.86 7.43
N TRP A 156 -5.57 -19.53 7.89
CA TRP A 156 -5.32 -19.24 9.29
C TRP A 156 -6.01 -17.96 9.80
N CYS A 157 -6.38 -17.07 8.89
CA CYS A 157 -7.22 -15.92 9.23
C CYS A 157 -8.69 -16.29 9.45
N PHE A 158 -9.23 -17.29 8.71
CA PHE A 158 -10.66 -17.59 8.64
C PHE A 158 -11.03 -19.02 9.08
N GLY A 159 -10.06 -19.82 9.49
CA GLY A 159 -10.22 -21.26 9.66
C GLY A 159 -11.22 -21.73 10.71
N ASP A 160 -11.61 -20.86 11.67
CA ASP A 160 -12.53 -21.20 12.76
C ASP A 160 -12.23 -22.61 13.36
N GLU A 161 -13.26 -23.42 13.59
CA GLU A 161 -13.16 -24.78 14.11
C GLU A 161 -12.28 -25.70 13.22
N LYS A 162 -12.30 -25.49 11.89
CA LYS A 162 -11.45 -26.28 10.96
C LYS A 162 -9.97 -25.97 11.12
N GLY A 163 -9.61 -24.77 11.56
CA GLY A 163 -8.23 -24.43 11.92
C GLY A 163 -7.75 -25.19 13.15
N GLU A 164 -8.62 -25.37 14.18
CA GLU A 164 -8.30 -26.16 15.35
C GLU A 164 -8.14 -27.64 14.99
N GLU A 165 -9.06 -28.21 14.22
CA GLU A 165 -9.00 -29.60 13.74
C GLU A 165 -7.70 -29.84 12.93
N LEU A 166 -7.35 -28.94 12.03
CA LEU A 166 -6.11 -29.06 11.24
C LEU A 166 -4.87 -28.93 12.11
N ASN A 167 -4.86 -27.98 13.05
CA ASN A 167 -3.72 -27.77 13.94
C ASN A 167 -3.49 -29.03 14.83
N GLU A 168 -4.54 -29.69 15.26
CA GLU A 168 -4.43 -30.95 16.00
C GLU A 168 -3.93 -32.10 15.09
N ALA A 169 -4.44 -32.20 13.87
CA ALA A 169 -4.00 -33.21 12.91
C ALA A 169 -2.51 -33.06 12.51
N LEU A 170 -2.02 -31.80 12.41
CA LEU A 170 -0.62 -31.50 12.08
C LEU A 170 0.38 -31.94 13.20
N LYS A 171 -0.08 -32.19 14.42
CA LYS A 171 0.76 -32.74 15.51
C LYS A 171 1.07 -34.23 15.32
N ASN A 172 0.38 -34.90 14.42
CA ASN A 172 0.59 -36.31 14.14
C ASN A 172 1.77 -36.51 13.18
N GLU A 173 2.96 -36.80 13.71
CA GLU A 173 4.19 -37.01 12.93
C GLU A 173 4.12 -38.19 11.96
N LYS A 174 3.06 -39.05 11.99
CA LYS A 174 2.91 -40.20 11.11
C LYS A 174 2.32 -39.85 9.74
N ILE A 175 1.74 -38.68 9.59
CA ILE A 175 1.15 -38.23 8.33
C ILE A 175 1.83 -36.94 7.86
N THR A 176 1.90 -36.77 6.55
CA THR A 176 2.45 -35.52 5.99
C THR A 176 1.47 -34.35 6.17
N PRO A 177 1.94 -33.09 6.22
CA PRO A 177 1.06 -31.94 6.26
C PRO A 177 -0.01 -31.95 5.16
N ALA A 178 0.34 -32.36 3.94
CA ALA A 178 -0.59 -32.47 2.83
C ALA A 178 -1.67 -33.56 3.06
N GLN A 179 -1.32 -34.66 3.74
CA GLN A 179 -2.29 -35.68 4.13
C GLN A 179 -3.25 -35.15 5.21
N ALA A 180 -2.72 -34.50 6.25
CA ALA A 180 -3.54 -33.85 7.28
C ALA A 180 -4.54 -32.84 6.68
N GLN A 181 -4.07 -31.98 5.76
CA GLN A 181 -4.92 -31.04 5.06
C GLN A 181 -6.04 -31.72 4.27
N LYS A 182 -5.72 -32.80 3.53
CA LYS A 182 -6.72 -33.55 2.76
C LYS A 182 -7.74 -34.26 3.66
N GLU A 183 -7.30 -34.81 4.79
CA GLU A 183 -8.19 -35.49 5.75
C GLU A 183 -9.17 -34.52 6.41
N VAL A 184 -8.69 -33.32 6.83
CA VAL A 184 -9.50 -32.34 7.56
C VAL A 184 -10.31 -31.45 6.62
N LEU A 185 -9.72 -31.02 5.50
CA LEU A 185 -10.30 -29.99 4.62
C LEU A 185 -10.81 -30.55 3.28
N GLY A 186 -10.32 -31.74 2.87
CA GLY A 186 -10.58 -32.33 1.56
C GLY A 186 -9.73 -31.74 0.42
N PHE A 187 -8.85 -30.77 0.72
CA PHE A 187 -7.93 -30.16 -0.24
C PHE A 187 -6.62 -29.76 0.46
N THR A 188 -5.61 -29.36 -0.33
CA THR A 188 -4.34 -28.84 0.19
C THR A 188 -4.31 -27.31 0.20
N MET A 189 -3.45 -26.73 1.04
CA MET A 189 -3.22 -25.26 1.06
C MET A 189 -2.66 -24.77 -0.29
N GLY A 190 -1.91 -25.60 -1.02
CA GLY A 190 -1.47 -25.30 -2.38
C GLY A 190 -2.62 -25.15 -3.36
N GLU A 191 -3.62 -26.05 -3.31
CA GLU A 191 -4.85 -25.95 -4.12
C GLU A 191 -5.64 -24.68 -3.79
N LEU A 192 -5.72 -24.30 -2.51
CA LEU A 192 -6.35 -23.04 -2.07
C LEU A 192 -5.57 -21.82 -2.57
N SER A 193 -4.22 -21.83 -2.45
CA SER A 193 -3.36 -20.75 -2.98
C SER A 193 -3.56 -20.56 -4.48
N GLN A 194 -3.61 -21.66 -5.25
CA GLN A 194 -3.83 -21.63 -6.69
C GLN A 194 -5.20 -21.02 -7.04
N GLY A 195 -6.26 -21.44 -6.35
CA GLY A 195 -7.60 -20.91 -6.56
C GLY A 195 -7.73 -19.43 -6.21
N LEU A 196 -7.15 -18.99 -5.10
CA LEU A 196 -7.11 -17.57 -4.72
C LEU A 196 -6.27 -16.75 -5.70
N ALA A 197 -5.11 -17.26 -6.14
CA ALA A 197 -4.27 -16.58 -7.13
C ALA A 197 -5.00 -16.36 -8.46
N GLN A 198 -5.83 -17.33 -8.89
CA GLN A 198 -6.67 -17.19 -10.09
C GLN A 198 -7.80 -16.18 -9.86
N THR A 199 -8.55 -16.31 -8.75
CA THR A 199 -9.72 -15.48 -8.44
C THR A 199 -9.33 -14.00 -8.22
N TRP A 200 -8.19 -13.75 -7.59
CA TRP A 200 -7.70 -12.40 -7.31
C TRP A 200 -6.84 -11.80 -8.45
N GLY A 201 -6.65 -12.52 -9.54
CA GLY A 201 -5.89 -12.03 -10.69
C GLY A 201 -4.40 -11.78 -10.40
N LEU A 202 -3.78 -12.56 -9.48
CA LEU A 202 -2.39 -12.37 -9.08
C LEU A 202 -1.41 -12.62 -10.24
N SER A 203 -0.11 -12.28 -10.04
CA SER A 203 0.89 -12.25 -11.11
C SER A 203 1.03 -13.57 -11.89
N GLY A 204 1.47 -13.46 -13.14
CA GLY A 204 1.70 -14.63 -14.00
C GLY A 204 2.78 -15.57 -13.44
N LEU A 205 3.86 -15.01 -12.88
CA LEU A 205 4.94 -15.76 -12.27
C LEU A 205 4.47 -16.57 -11.06
N LEU A 206 3.62 -16.00 -10.19
CA LEU A 206 3.03 -16.72 -9.06
C LEU A 206 2.17 -17.90 -9.54
N LYS A 207 1.29 -17.68 -10.53
CA LYS A 207 0.45 -18.75 -11.10
C LYS A 207 1.29 -19.85 -11.72
N GLN A 208 2.30 -19.48 -12.50
CA GLN A 208 3.22 -20.44 -13.12
C GLN A 208 3.94 -21.29 -12.06
N THR A 209 4.41 -20.68 -10.97
CA THR A 209 5.09 -21.40 -9.87
C THR A 209 4.13 -22.34 -9.13
N LEU A 210 2.88 -21.91 -8.88
CA LEU A 210 1.86 -22.72 -8.21
C LEU A 210 1.38 -23.90 -9.09
N GLU A 211 1.30 -23.70 -10.41
CA GLU A 211 0.88 -24.74 -11.36
C GLU A 211 1.99 -25.75 -11.63
N ASN A 212 3.25 -25.32 -11.63
CA ASN A 212 4.42 -26.15 -11.95
C ASN A 212 5.54 -25.95 -10.91
N PRO A 213 5.41 -26.52 -9.69
CA PRO A 213 6.43 -26.41 -8.65
C PRO A 213 7.81 -26.96 -9.05
N ASP A 214 7.84 -27.95 -9.95
CA ASP A 214 9.05 -28.58 -10.46
C ASP A 214 9.62 -27.88 -11.71
N SER A 215 9.17 -26.66 -12.00
CA SER A 215 9.61 -25.88 -13.16
C SER A 215 11.13 -25.65 -13.15
N THR A 216 11.75 -25.80 -14.31
CA THR A 216 13.17 -25.46 -14.52
C THR A 216 13.39 -23.99 -14.87
N GLU A 217 12.32 -23.20 -14.90
CA GLU A 217 12.39 -21.76 -15.13
C GLU A 217 13.09 -21.09 -13.93
N PRO A 218 14.15 -20.29 -14.17
CA PRO A 218 15.01 -19.79 -13.10
C PRO A 218 14.29 -19.01 -12.00
N HIS A 219 13.31 -18.15 -12.35
CA HIS A 219 12.58 -17.38 -11.35
C HIS A 219 11.65 -18.26 -10.49
N CYS A 220 11.02 -19.29 -11.09
CA CYS A 220 10.26 -20.30 -10.35
C CYS A 220 11.16 -21.06 -9.37
N GLN A 221 12.37 -21.45 -9.83
CA GLN A 221 13.34 -22.14 -8.96
C GLN A 221 13.79 -21.23 -7.81
N VAL A 222 14.05 -19.94 -8.06
CA VAL A 222 14.38 -18.97 -7.00
C VAL A 222 13.27 -18.92 -5.95
N ILE A 223 12.01 -18.85 -6.36
CA ILE A 223 10.86 -18.79 -5.45
C ILE A 223 10.80 -20.05 -4.58
N ILE A 224 10.86 -21.23 -5.19
CA ILE A 224 10.77 -22.52 -4.49
C ILE A 224 11.95 -22.72 -3.54
N LEU A 225 13.19 -22.56 -4.01
CA LEU A 225 14.39 -22.71 -3.18
C LEU A 225 14.41 -21.74 -1.99
N SER A 226 13.85 -20.54 -2.16
CA SER A 226 13.78 -19.56 -1.07
C SER A 226 12.78 -19.97 0.00
N HIS A 227 11.65 -20.60 -0.36
CA HIS A 227 10.72 -21.17 0.61
C HIS A 227 11.28 -22.41 1.30
N GLU A 228 11.91 -23.31 0.56
CA GLU A 228 12.60 -24.46 1.13
C GLU A 228 13.69 -24.02 2.13
N LEU A 229 14.46 -22.97 1.80
CA LEU A 229 15.46 -22.41 2.69
C LEU A 229 14.80 -21.86 3.96
N ALA A 230 13.75 -21.02 3.81
CA ALA A 230 13.07 -20.41 4.94
C ALA A 230 12.46 -21.43 5.90
N GLU A 231 12.04 -22.60 5.40
CA GLU A 231 11.58 -23.71 6.22
C GLU A 231 12.73 -24.49 6.85
N ALA A 232 13.77 -24.80 6.08
CA ALA A 232 14.90 -25.60 6.55
C ALA A 232 15.71 -24.92 7.67
N VAL A 233 15.84 -23.59 7.64
CA VAL A 233 16.57 -22.84 8.67
C VAL A 233 15.88 -22.83 10.04
N GLU A 234 14.62 -23.24 10.15
CA GLU A 234 13.95 -23.44 11.43
C GLU A 234 14.64 -24.56 12.26
N ALA A 235 15.27 -25.53 11.60
CA ALA A 235 16.10 -26.55 12.22
C ALA A 235 17.55 -26.08 12.46
N GLY A 236 17.88 -24.87 12.08
CA GLY A 236 19.20 -24.24 12.23
C GLY A 236 19.97 -24.11 10.93
N TRP A 237 20.72 -23.01 10.81
CA TRP A 237 21.52 -22.64 9.62
C TRP A 237 22.61 -23.66 9.24
N GLU A 238 23.09 -24.43 10.24
CA GLU A 238 24.13 -25.45 10.02
C GLU A 238 23.57 -26.83 9.63
N SER A 239 22.26 -26.98 9.48
CA SER A 239 21.61 -28.25 9.11
C SER A 239 22.09 -28.76 7.75
N LYS A 240 22.02 -30.09 7.54
CA LYS A 240 22.40 -30.71 6.27
C LYS A 240 21.51 -30.23 5.13
N GLU A 241 20.25 -30.00 5.40
CA GLU A 241 19.26 -29.55 4.43
C GLU A 241 19.56 -28.14 3.95
N VAL A 242 19.85 -27.22 4.87
CA VAL A 242 20.28 -25.85 4.52
C VAL A 242 21.52 -25.87 3.65
N LYS A 243 22.53 -26.71 3.95
CA LYS A 243 23.74 -26.84 3.13
C LYS A 243 23.44 -27.32 1.71
N LYS A 244 22.52 -28.28 1.56
CA LYS A 244 22.07 -28.78 0.26
C LYS A 244 21.35 -27.70 -0.55
N ILE A 245 20.39 -27.01 0.06
CA ILE A 245 19.65 -25.91 -0.58
C ILE A 245 20.60 -24.78 -0.99
N THR A 246 21.51 -24.39 -0.08
CA THR A 246 22.53 -23.36 -0.38
C THR A 246 23.40 -23.77 -1.58
N GLN A 247 23.72 -25.04 -1.74
CA GLN A 247 24.48 -25.52 -2.89
C GLN A 247 23.67 -25.42 -4.20
N SER A 248 22.36 -25.73 -4.15
CA SER A 248 21.47 -25.53 -5.30
C SER A 248 21.36 -24.06 -5.69
N ILE A 249 21.20 -23.17 -4.72
CA ILE A 249 21.19 -21.71 -4.93
C ILE A 249 22.54 -21.25 -5.52
N SER A 250 23.67 -21.70 -4.95
CA SER A 250 25.03 -21.39 -5.45
C SER A 250 25.21 -21.76 -6.92
N SER A 251 24.69 -22.92 -7.31
CA SER A 251 24.74 -23.38 -8.71
C SER A 251 23.85 -22.51 -9.60
N LEU A 252 22.64 -22.15 -9.13
CA LEU A 252 21.68 -21.33 -9.87
C LEU A 252 22.25 -19.93 -10.18
N ILE A 253 22.90 -19.28 -9.20
CA ILE A 253 23.44 -17.91 -9.36
C ILE A 253 24.92 -17.87 -9.75
N ASN A 254 25.53 -19.04 -9.98
CA ASN A 254 26.95 -19.19 -10.31
C ASN A 254 27.88 -18.45 -9.33
N LEU A 255 27.64 -18.61 -8.03
CA LEU A 255 28.41 -18.01 -6.94
C LEU A 255 28.99 -19.11 -6.03
N ALA A 256 30.19 -18.86 -5.46
CA ALA A 256 30.82 -19.82 -4.55
C ALA A 256 29.95 -20.05 -3.28
N PRO A 257 29.77 -21.31 -2.79
CA PRO A 257 28.89 -21.65 -1.67
C PRO A 257 29.11 -20.77 -0.42
N LYS A 258 30.37 -20.48 -0.08
CA LYS A 258 30.69 -19.62 1.07
C LYS A 258 30.12 -18.20 0.91
N LYS A 259 30.28 -17.58 -0.26
CA LYS A 259 29.73 -16.25 -0.55
C LYS A 259 28.20 -16.26 -0.60
N THR A 260 27.62 -17.36 -1.11
CA THR A 260 26.18 -17.54 -1.09
C THR A 260 25.67 -17.58 0.34
N THR A 261 26.27 -18.39 1.23
CA THR A 261 25.90 -18.43 2.66
C THR A 261 25.99 -17.05 3.32
N GLU A 262 27.09 -16.31 3.13
CA GLU A 262 27.24 -14.96 3.69
C GLU A 262 26.10 -14.02 3.26
N ARG A 263 25.71 -14.06 1.99
CA ARG A 263 24.58 -13.25 1.47
C ARG A 263 23.24 -13.67 2.01
N LEU A 264 22.99 -14.98 2.09
CA LEU A 264 21.74 -15.51 2.67
C LEU A 264 21.58 -15.13 4.15
N HIS A 265 22.69 -15.14 4.92
CA HIS A 265 22.71 -14.68 6.30
C HIS A 265 22.41 -13.18 6.41
N GLU A 266 23.03 -12.35 5.56
CA GLU A 266 22.77 -10.92 5.53
C GLU A 266 21.31 -10.62 5.12
N SER A 267 20.79 -11.36 4.15
CA SER A 267 19.39 -11.25 3.73
C SER A 267 18.41 -11.62 4.83
N ALA A 268 18.68 -12.68 5.62
CA ALA A 268 17.87 -13.05 6.79
C ALA A 268 17.83 -11.94 7.84
N LYS A 269 18.98 -11.32 8.14
CA LYS A 269 19.06 -10.17 9.03
C LYS A 269 18.19 -9.01 8.52
N LYS A 270 18.36 -8.62 7.26
CA LYS A 270 17.56 -7.57 6.62
C LYS A 270 16.07 -7.90 6.64
N ALA A 271 15.70 -9.17 6.41
CA ALA A 271 14.31 -9.62 6.48
C ALA A 271 13.70 -9.37 7.87
N ALA A 272 14.41 -9.74 8.94
CA ALA A 272 13.95 -9.54 10.31
C ALA A 272 13.86 -8.05 10.68
N GLU A 273 14.88 -7.25 10.35
CA GLU A 273 14.88 -5.80 10.57
C GLU A 273 13.72 -5.14 9.82
N THR A 274 13.57 -5.42 8.53
CA THR A 274 12.50 -4.87 7.70
C THR A 274 11.12 -5.29 8.22
N THR A 275 10.95 -6.55 8.62
CA THR A 275 9.70 -7.05 9.21
C THR A 275 9.35 -6.31 10.52
N ALA A 276 10.34 -6.01 11.36
CA ALA A 276 10.14 -5.18 12.55
C ALA A 276 9.71 -3.75 12.19
N TYR A 277 10.29 -3.16 11.14
CA TYR A 277 9.88 -1.84 10.63
C TYR A 277 8.44 -1.83 10.09
N TYR A 278 7.96 -2.93 9.51
CA TYR A 278 6.55 -3.10 9.13
C TYR A 278 5.59 -3.14 10.32
N GLY A 279 6.11 -3.17 11.55
CA GLY A 279 5.32 -3.25 12.78
C GLY A 279 5.07 -4.69 13.26
N ALA A 280 5.58 -5.71 12.56
CA ALA A 280 5.41 -7.12 12.89
C ALA A 280 6.55 -7.64 13.78
N LYS A 281 6.81 -7.01 14.93
CA LYS A 281 7.88 -7.43 15.87
C LYS A 281 7.77 -8.90 16.28
N ALA A 282 6.55 -9.42 16.47
CA ALA A 282 6.33 -10.82 16.82
C ALA A 282 6.79 -11.78 15.72
N VAL A 283 6.57 -11.40 14.45
CA VAL A 283 7.02 -12.14 13.26
C VAL A 283 8.54 -12.05 13.10
N ALA A 284 9.08 -10.84 13.24
CA ALA A 284 10.53 -10.60 13.14
C ALA A 284 11.35 -11.46 14.12
N LYS A 285 10.85 -11.64 15.35
CA LYS A 285 11.50 -12.42 16.41
C LYS A 285 11.63 -13.91 16.09
N ILE A 286 10.77 -14.46 15.25
CA ILE A 286 10.81 -15.89 14.90
C ILE A 286 11.46 -16.18 13.56
N ILE A 287 11.87 -15.14 12.80
CA ILE A 287 12.74 -15.34 11.62
C ILE A 287 14.09 -15.87 12.12
N PRO A 288 14.52 -17.07 11.69
CA PRO A 288 15.75 -17.65 12.19
C PRO A 288 16.97 -16.84 11.73
N LEU A 289 17.72 -16.31 12.69
CA LEU A 289 18.95 -15.57 12.42
C LEU A 289 20.19 -16.46 12.65
N PRO A 290 21.30 -16.23 11.94
CA PRO A 290 22.60 -16.80 12.29
C PRO A 290 23.00 -16.40 13.72
N VAL A 291 23.76 -17.28 14.40
CA VAL A 291 24.01 -17.23 15.87
C VAL A 291 24.57 -15.91 16.41
N ASP A 292 25.19 -15.09 15.56
CA ASP A 292 25.92 -13.89 15.99
C ASP A 292 25.14 -12.57 15.84
N ILE A 293 23.80 -12.60 15.59
CA ILE A 293 23.04 -11.40 15.23
C ILE A 293 21.90 -11.13 16.25
N GLN A 294 21.87 -9.92 16.84
CA GLN A 294 20.78 -9.42 17.69
C GLN A 294 20.05 -8.23 17.04
N LEU A 295 18.74 -8.11 17.30
CA LEU A 295 17.89 -7.00 16.83
C LEU A 295 17.77 -5.91 17.90
N GLU A 296 17.87 -4.64 17.50
CA GLU A 296 17.67 -3.48 18.41
C GLU A 296 16.18 -3.09 18.49
N ASP A 297 15.72 -2.67 19.70
CA ASP A 297 14.32 -2.32 19.97
C ASP A 297 14.06 -0.81 19.77
N ASP A 298 13.08 -0.41 18.93
CA ASP A 298 12.40 0.88 19.10
C ASP A 298 11.00 1.05 18.43
N HIS A 299 10.09 1.55 19.18
CA HIS A 299 8.90 2.44 19.28
C HIS A 299 7.60 2.36 18.40
N ALA A 300 6.53 2.41 19.14
CA ALA A 300 5.17 3.03 19.25
C ALA A 300 4.22 3.27 18.03
N LEU A 301 2.90 3.04 18.29
CA LEU A 301 1.72 3.10 17.41
C LEU A 301 1.02 4.48 17.42
N VAL A 302 0.22 4.78 16.38
CA VAL A 302 -0.45 6.07 16.11
C VAL A 302 -1.97 5.90 15.87
N ASP A 303 -2.72 6.96 16.21
CA ASP A 303 -4.18 7.17 16.27
C ASP A 303 -4.87 7.37 14.89
N THR A 304 -6.19 7.17 14.81
CA THR A 304 -6.96 6.91 13.57
C THR A 304 -7.33 8.12 12.69
N PHE A 305 -7.17 9.36 13.12
CA PHE A 305 -7.40 10.55 12.28
C PHE A 305 -6.13 11.39 12.15
N ALA A 306 -5.82 11.83 10.93
CA ALA A 306 -4.67 12.69 10.68
C ALA A 306 -4.73 13.96 11.55
N GLN A 307 -3.79 14.08 12.50
CA GLN A 307 -3.63 15.30 13.30
C GLN A 307 -2.76 16.31 12.54
N PRO A 308 -2.95 17.62 12.77
CA PRO A 308 -2.06 18.63 12.20
C PRO A 308 -0.60 18.34 12.57
N ASP A 309 0.27 18.29 11.58
CA ASP A 309 1.72 18.08 11.73
C ASP A 309 2.48 19.23 11.03
N PRO A 310 2.85 20.30 11.75
CA PRO A 310 3.55 21.43 11.17
C PRO A 310 4.92 21.10 10.57
N VAL A 311 5.60 20.08 11.11
CA VAL A 311 6.90 19.63 10.58
C VAL A 311 6.70 18.96 9.23
N LEU A 312 5.72 18.07 9.12
CA LEU A 312 5.34 17.44 7.87
C LEU A 312 4.85 18.45 6.83
N GLN A 313 4.05 19.47 7.24
CA GLN A 313 3.65 20.55 6.34
C GLN A 313 4.86 21.24 5.72
N LEU A 314 5.85 21.61 6.53
CA LEU A 314 7.07 22.26 6.06
C LEU A 314 7.86 21.35 5.10
N GLN A 315 8.00 20.08 5.43
CA GLN A 315 8.70 19.10 4.60
C GLN A 315 8.05 18.97 3.22
N ILE A 316 6.72 18.79 3.16
CA ILE A 316 6.00 18.67 1.89
C ILE A 316 6.10 19.96 1.07
N LEU A 317 6.00 21.13 1.71
CA LEU A 317 6.17 22.41 1.03
C LEU A 317 7.59 22.57 0.45
N GLN A 318 8.63 22.14 1.18
CA GLN A 318 10.00 22.15 0.68
C GLN A 318 10.18 21.20 -0.51
N GLU A 319 9.59 20.01 -0.45
CA GLU A 319 9.60 19.05 -1.57
C GLU A 319 8.89 19.63 -2.79
N LEU A 320 7.71 20.23 -2.63
CA LEU A 320 6.98 20.90 -3.72
C LEU A 320 7.83 21.98 -4.39
N ILE A 321 8.48 22.85 -3.59
CA ILE A 321 9.32 23.95 -4.10
C ILE A 321 10.55 23.40 -4.85
N SER A 322 11.09 22.26 -4.43
CA SER A 322 12.26 21.63 -5.04
C SER A 322 12.00 20.96 -6.39
N ILE A 323 10.75 20.85 -6.81
CA ILE A 323 10.37 20.24 -8.09
C ILE A 323 10.76 21.17 -9.25
N ASP A 324 11.66 20.68 -10.10
CA ASP A 324 12.08 21.36 -11.31
C ASP A 324 11.21 21.04 -12.52
N LYS A 325 11.36 21.82 -13.60
CA LYS A 325 10.59 21.66 -14.85
C LYS A 325 10.76 20.29 -15.51
N ASP A 326 11.91 19.68 -15.37
CA ASP A 326 12.25 18.41 -16.01
C ASP A 326 11.68 17.19 -15.25
N ASN A 327 11.35 17.37 -13.95
CA ASN A 327 10.90 16.31 -13.06
C ASN A 327 9.47 16.51 -12.52
N GLY A 328 8.77 17.58 -12.94
CA GLY A 328 7.46 17.95 -12.41
C GLY A 328 6.32 17.63 -13.36
N ASP A 329 5.39 16.75 -12.93
CA ASP A 329 4.11 16.52 -13.60
C ASP A 329 2.96 17.21 -12.87
N PHE A 330 1.96 17.66 -13.62
CA PHE A 330 0.75 18.30 -13.11
C PHE A 330 0.05 17.43 -12.04
N ASN A 331 -0.12 16.13 -12.32
CA ASN A 331 -0.83 15.23 -11.41
C ASN A 331 -0.06 15.06 -10.11
N MET A 332 1.27 14.91 -10.18
CA MET A 332 2.13 14.77 -9.02
C MET A 332 2.04 16.00 -8.09
N LEU A 333 2.08 17.22 -8.64
CA LEU A 333 1.94 18.44 -7.84
C LEU A 333 0.61 18.50 -7.09
N ILE A 334 -0.48 18.12 -7.79
CA ILE A 334 -1.81 18.07 -7.17
C ILE A 334 -1.85 17.02 -6.06
N GLU A 335 -1.29 15.82 -6.28
CA GLU A 335 -1.26 14.74 -5.28
C GLU A 335 -0.48 15.13 -4.04
N MET A 336 0.75 15.62 -4.20
CA MET A 336 1.57 16.06 -3.07
C MET A 336 0.87 17.17 -2.26
N THR A 337 0.15 18.06 -2.95
CA THR A 337 -0.64 19.09 -2.30
C THR A 337 -1.78 18.51 -1.49
N LEU A 338 -2.56 17.60 -2.10
CA LEU A 338 -3.68 16.95 -1.40
C LEU A 338 -3.17 16.14 -0.21
N GLU A 339 -2.04 15.45 -0.34
CA GLU A 339 -1.40 14.74 0.76
C GLU A 339 -0.95 15.69 1.88
N GLY A 340 -0.37 16.82 1.53
CA GLY A 340 -0.02 17.88 2.49
C GLY A 340 -1.23 18.43 3.23
N LEU A 341 -2.34 18.64 2.53
CA LEU A 341 -3.60 19.10 3.12
C LEU A 341 -4.22 18.06 4.06
N ASN A 342 -4.20 16.78 3.67
CA ASN A 342 -4.77 15.71 4.49
C ASN A 342 -3.87 15.39 5.69
N ARG A 343 -2.62 14.99 5.45
CA ARG A 343 -1.70 14.50 6.49
C ARG A 343 -1.01 15.62 7.28
N GLY A 344 -0.60 16.68 6.58
CA GLY A 344 0.12 17.78 7.20
C GLY A 344 -0.84 18.72 7.94
N VAL A 345 -1.89 19.22 7.27
CA VAL A 345 -2.87 20.14 7.86
C VAL A 345 -3.93 19.40 8.70
N GLY A 346 -4.07 18.10 8.53
CA GLY A 346 -5.06 17.28 9.24
C GLY A 346 -6.48 17.56 8.79
N LEU A 347 -6.71 17.76 7.48
CA LEU A 347 -8.04 17.84 6.88
C LEU A 347 -8.53 16.45 6.54
N ASP A 348 -9.75 16.10 6.90
CA ASP A 348 -10.28 14.74 6.71
C ASP A 348 -10.44 14.40 5.22
N ASN A 349 -10.85 15.38 4.44
CA ASN A 349 -11.01 15.27 2.99
C ASN A 349 -10.36 16.46 2.30
N ALA A 350 -9.63 16.18 1.23
CA ALA A 350 -9.09 17.20 0.33
C ALA A 350 -9.27 16.73 -1.12
N LEU A 351 -9.69 17.63 -2.02
CA LEU A 351 -9.83 17.31 -3.44
C LEU A 351 -9.40 18.49 -4.33
N PHE A 352 -9.01 18.14 -5.53
CA PHE A 352 -8.86 19.06 -6.64
C PHE A 352 -9.96 18.79 -7.68
N ALA A 353 -10.76 19.82 -7.93
CA ALA A 353 -11.80 19.79 -8.95
C ALA A 353 -11.38 20.64 -10.15
N LEU A 354 -11.50 20.08 -11.34
CA LEU A 354 -11.14 20.70 -12.62
C LEU A 354 -12.37 21.16 -13.37
N LEU A 355 -12.28 22.30 -14.03
CA LEU A 355 -13.27 22.74 -14.99
C LEU A 355 -13.24 21.88 -16.24
N THR A 356 -14.40 21.49 -16.73
CA THR A 356 -14.50 20.83 -18.04
C THR A 356 -14.00 21.76 -19.16
N PRO A 357 -13.54 21.22 -20.31
CA PRO A 357 -13.03 22.05 -21.41
C PRO A 357 -14.03 23.10 -21.92
N ASP A 358 -15.33 22.79 -21.90
CA ASP A 358 -16.43 23.70 -22.24
C ASP A 358 -16.80 24.68 -21.10
N ARG A 359 -16.11 24.57 -19.95
CA ARG A 359 -16.28 25.40 -18.74
C ARG A 359 -17.69 25.39 -18.16
N LYS A 360 -18.46 24.32 -18.40
CA LYS A 360 -19.85 24.22 -17.92
C LYS A 360 -19.97 23.44 -16.62
N GLU A 361 -19.02 22.57 -16.33
CA GLU A 361 -19.06 21.73 -15.15
C GLU A 361 -17.74 21.80 -14.38
N LEU A 362 -17.84 21.61 -13.07
CA LEU A 362 -16.73 21.39 -12.16
C LEU A 362 -16.78 19.93 -11.71
N LYS A 363 -15.71 19.16 -11.95
CA LYS A 363 -15.62 17.73 -11.64
C LYS A 363 -14.38 17.43 -10.84
N VAL A 364 -14.47 16.47 -9.90
CA VAL A 364 -13.30 15.96 -9.20
C VAL A 364 -12.32 15.37 -10.20
N LYS A 365 -11.08 15.81 -10.13
CA LYS A 365 -9.93 15.21 -10.81
C LYS A 365 -9.20 14.25 -9.87
N GLN A 366 -8.95 14.71 -8.62
CA GLN A 366 -8.27 13.94 -7.58
C GLN A 366 -8.91 14.23 -6.23
N VAL A 367 -8.94 13.24 -5.34
CA VAL A 367 -9.49 13.34 -3.99
C VAL A 367 -8.78 12.38 -3.06
N ILE A 368 -8.55 12.81 -1.83
CA ILE A 368 -7.95 12.04 -0.74
C ILE A 368 -8.78 12.22 0.54
N GLY A 369 -8.76 11.24 1.41
CA GLY A 369 -9.41 11.26 2.73
C GLY A 369 -10.54 10.25 2.88
N ASP A 370 -11.17 10.23 4.06
CA ASP A 370 -12.17 9.23 4.46
C ASP A 370 -13.45 9.26 3.60
N GLY A 371 -13.84 10.44 3.11
CA GLY A 371 -14.99 10.64 2.24
C GLY A 371 -14.72 10.53 0.74
N ASN A 372 -13.56 10.04 0.33
CA ASN A 372 -13.06 10.10 -1.06
C ASN A 372 -14.02 9.46 -2.08
N GLU A 373 -14.58 8.28 -1.80
CA GLU A 373 -15.51 7.59 -2.72
C GLU A 373 -16.81 8.37 -2.90
N TRP A 374 -17.34 8.92 -1.80
CA TRP A 374 -18.54 9.74 -1.87
C TRP A 374 -18.31 11.01 -2.66
N LEU A 375 -17.23 11.74 -2.36
CA LEU A 375 -16.88 12.99 -3.05
C LEU A 375 -16.56 12.74 -4.52
N ARG A 376 -15.83 11.69 -4.87
CA ARG A 376 -15.54 11.32 -6.25
C ARG A 376 -16.82 11.12 -7.07
N LYS A 377 -17.84 10.49 -6.48
CA LYS A 377 -19.11 10.20 -7.14
C LYS A 377 -20.04 11.43 -7.19
N ASN A 378 -20.09 12.23 -6.13
CA ASN A 378 -21.14 13.22 -5.91
C ASN A 378 -20.66 14.68 -6.09
N PHE A 379 -19.36 14.98 -6.00
CA PHE A 379 -18.81 16.32 -6.20
C PHE A 379 -18.71 16.63 -7.69
N LYS A 380 -19.87 16.79 -8.29
CA LYS A 380 -20.04 17.23 -9.67
C LYS A 380 -21.07 18.35 -9.70
N PHE A 381 -20.68 19.51 -10.23
CA PHE A 381 -21.50 20.70 -10.23
C PHE A 381 -21.60 21.29 -11.64
N ASN A 382 -22.82 21.46 -12.13
CA ASN A 382 -23.09 22.29 -13.29
C ASN A 382 -23.01 23.75 -12.85
N LEU A 383 -22.20 24.57 -13.51
CA LEU A 383 -21.95 25.95 -13.12
C LEU A 383 -23.16 26.88 -13.28
N LYS A 384 -24.22 26.44 -13.93
CA LYS A 384 -25.50 27.18 -14.02
C LYS A 384 -26.40 26.92 -12.82
N GLU A 385 -26.14 25.89 -12.01
CA GLU A 385 -26.97 25.52 -10.87
C GLU A 385 -26.69 26.40 -9.64
N PRO A 386 -27.69 26.64 -8.79
CA PRO A 386 -27.52 27.40 -7.54
C PRO A 386 -26.44 26.81 -6.60
N ALA A 387 -26.28 25.49 -6.59
CA ALA A 387 -25.30 24.79 -5.75
C ALA A 387 -23.84 25.12 -6.12
N SER A 388 -23.58 25.63 -7.31
CA SER A 388 -22.23 25.97 -7.78
C SER A 388 -21.86 27.44 -7.54
N ARG A 389 -22.79 28.30 -7.07
CA ARG A 389 -22.57 29.74 -6.94
C ARG A 389 -21.32 30.11 -6.13
N ILE A 390 -21.09 29.38 -5.04
CA ILE A 390 -19.92 29.60 -4.18
C ILE A 390 -18.60 29.31 -4.92
N PHE A 391 -18.55 28.25 -5.72
CA PHE A 391 -17.39 27.91 -6.53
C PHE A 391 -17.16 28.92 -7.66
N LEU A 392 -18.26 29.38 -8.27
CA LEU A 392 -18.22 30.44 -9.28
C LEU A 392 -17.70 31.76 -8.72
N GLN A 393 -18.14 32.12 -7.51
CA GLN A 393 -17.66 33.32 -6.84
C GLN A 393 -16.16 33.21 -6.56
N ALA A 394 -15.69 32.13 -5.93
CA ALA A 394 -14.27 31.91 -5.67
C ALA A 394 -13.42 31.99 -6.94
N MET A 395 -13.87 31.37 -8.03
CA MET A 395 -13.16 31.39 -9.31
C MET A 395 -13.20 32.74 -10.03
N ARG A 396 -14.31 33.49 -9.94
CA ARG A 396 -14.47 34.80 -10.57
C ARG A 396 -13.65 35.87 -9.87
N GLU A 397 -13.70 35.86 -8.54
CA GLU A 397 -12.97 36.81 -7.69
C GLU A 397 -11.51 36.39 -7.51
N GLN A 398 -11.17 35.15 -7.90
CA GLN A 398 -9.86 34.53 -7.67
C GLN A 398 -9.44 34.58 -6.20
N GLN A 399 -10.41 34.47 -5.30
CA GLN A 399 -10.24 34.51 -3.88
C GLN A 399 -10.65 33.20 -3.22
N SER A 400 -9.90 32.81 -2.22
CA SER A 400 -10.24 31.65 -1.39
C SER A 400 -11.39 31.98 -0.46
N ILE A 401 -12.24 31.00 -0.19
CA ILE A 401 -13.42 31.15 0.67
C ILE A 401 -13.34 30.12 1.78
N ARG A 402 -13.54 30.57 3.02
CA ARG A 402 -13.77 29.75 4.20
C ARG A 402 -15.24 29.76 4.54
N ILE A 403 -15.79 28.58 4.76
CA ILE A 403 -17.16 28.37 5.24
C ILE A 403 -17.10 27.71 6.60
N ASP A 404 -17.66 28.38 7.61
CA ASP A 404 -17.80 27.89 8.97
C ASP A 404 -18.99 28.53 9.67
N ASN A 405 -19.13 28.29 10.97
CA ASN A 405 -20.20 28.85 11.77
C ASN A 405 -20.11 30.40 11.90
N ASP A 406 -18.91 30.96 11.76
CA ASP A 406 -18.63 32.39 11.93
C ASP A 406 -18.66 33.18 10.61
N SER A 407 -18.83 32.48 9.49
CA SER A 407 -18.95 33.11 8.17
C SER A 407 -20.10 34.11 8.09
N ASN A 408 -19.88 35.18 7.36
CA ASN A 408 -20.90 36.23 7.22
C ASN A 408 -22.17 35.79 6.52
N ALA A 409 -23.26 36.52 6.66
CA ALA A 409 -24.58 36.14 6.14
C ALA A 409 -24.62 36.05 4.60
N GLU A 410 -23.79 36.85 3.90
CA GLU A 410 -23.72 36.82 2.43
C GLU A 410 -23.17 35.51 1.93
N VAL A 411 -22.06 35.07 2.50
CA VAL A 411 -21.40 33.79 2.14
C VAL A 411 -22.29 32.60 2.55
N LYS A 412 -22.93 32.66 3.71
CA LYS A 412 -23.88 31.61 4.14
C LYS A 412 -25.08 31.43 3.19
N ARG A 413 -25.55 32.49 2.53
CA ARG A 413 -26.63 32.42 1.53
C ARG A 413 -26.25 31.63 0.26
N LEU A 414 -24.95 31.44 0.00
CA LEU A 414 -24.47 30.64 -1.13
C LEU A 414 -24.49 29.15 -0.84
N ILE A 415 -24.63 28.75 0.42
CA ILE A 415 -24.69 27.35 0.83
C ILE A 415 -26.13 26.85 0.61
N THR A 416 -26.29 26.02 -0.38
CA THR A 416 -27.58 25.39 -0.69
C THR A 416 -27.67 24.00 -0.08
N GLN A 417 -28.89 23.50 0.13
CA GLN A 417 -29.08 22.13 0.57
C GLN A 417 -28.44 21.09 -0.37
N SER A 418 -28.52 21.34 -1.70
CA SER A 418 -27.90 20.47 -2.69
C SER A 418 -26.36 20.44 -2.57
N LEU A 419 -25.72 21.56 -2.25
CA LEU A 419 -24.28 21.62 -1.98
C LEU A 419 -23.93 20.76 -0.77
N THR A 420 -24.64 20.96 0.36
CA THR A 420 -24.42 20.18 1.60
C THR A 420 -24.68 18.69 1.41
N GLN A 421 -25.67 18.30 0.62
CA GLN A 421 -25.94 16.91 0.30
C GLN A 421 -24.79 16.27 -0.53
N LYS A 422 -24.22 17.01 -1.48
CA LYS A 422 -23.13 16.51 -2.33
C LYS A 422 -21.79 16.45 -1.59
N THR A 423 -21.51 17.39 -0.69
CA THR A 423 -20.26 17.43 0.07
C THR A 423 -20.29 16.73 1.41
N LYS A 424 -21.50 16.55 2.01
CA LYS A 424 -21.71 16.13 3.40
C LYS A 424 -21.07 17.03 4.46
N ALA A 425 -20.52 18.17 4.06
CA ALA A 425 -19.85 19.12 4.93
C ALA A 425 -20.70 20.38 5.16
N LYS A 426 -20.67 20.90 6.38
CA LYS A 426 -21.26 22.19 6.75
C LYS A 426 -20.19 23.29 6.76
N SER A 427 -18.95 22.90 7.02
CA SER A 427 -17.79 23.78 7.07
C SER A 427 -16.71 23.23 6.14
N PHE A 428 -16.11 24.08 5.31
CA PHE A 428 -15.11 23.68 4.33
C PHE A 428 -14.31 24.88 3.80
N TYR A 429 -13.20 24.59 3.15
CA TYR A 429 -12.34 25.57 2.48
C TYR A 429 -12.39 25.38 0.96
N ILE A 430 -12.28 26.49 0.23
CA ILE A 430 -12.18 26.55 -1.22
C ILE A 430 -11.04 27.49 -1.59
N ALA A 431 -10.18 27.05 -2.52
CA ALA A 431 -9.16 27.92 -3.12
C ALA A 431 -9.11 27.71 -4.64
N PRO A 432 -9.34 28.74 -5.46
CA PRO A 432 -9.25 28.64 -6.90
C PRO A 432 -7.81 28.44 -7.35
N VAL A 433 -7.60 27.57 -8.33
CA VAL A 433 -6.31 27.39 -9.00
C VAL A 433 -6.31 28.14 -10.30
N VAL A 434 -5.43 29.14 -10.39
CA VAL A 434 -5.36 30.09 -11.51
C VAL A 434 -4.05 29.89 -12.27
N VAL A 435 -4.14 29.63 -13.57
CA VAL A 435 -3.01 29.49 -14.49
C VAL A 435 -3.17 30.47 -15.65
N LYS A 436 -2.15 31.28 -15.92
CA LYS A 436 -2.17 32.34 -16.97
C LYS A 436 -3.42 33.25 -16.84
N ASN A 437 -3.69 33.70 -15.60
CA ASN A 437 -4.85 34.54 -15.25
C ASN A 437 -6.24 33.89 -15.51
N LYS A 438 -6.30 32.58 -15.73
CA LYS A 438 -7.56 31.87 -15.92
C LYS A 438 -7.72 30.81 -14.84
N PRO A 439 -8.85 30.76 -14.12
CA PRO A 439 -9.11 29.65 -13.20
C PRO A 439 -9.28 28.38 -14.01
N ILE A 440 -8.54 27.33 -13.65
CA ILE A 440 -8.62 26.01 -14.25
C ILE A 440 -9.43 25.03 -13.40
N GLY A 441 -9.56 25.33 -12.11
CA GLY A 441 -10.24 24.48 -11.14
C GLY A 441 -10.13 25.09 -9.74
N LEU A 442 -10.33 24.26 -8.72
CA LEU A 442 -10.18 24.67 -7.31
C LEU A 442 -9.78 23.49 -6.43
N PHE A 443 -9.14 23.82 -5.31
CA PHE A 443 -9.03 22.93 -4.17
C PHE A 443 -10.24 23.10 -3.25
N TYR A 444 -10.69 22.01 -2.68
CA TYR A 444 -11.72 21.93 -1.65
C TYR A 444 -11.21 21.04 -0.52
N ALA A 445 -11.47 21.40 0.73
CA ALA A 445 -11.14 20.54 1.86
C ALA A 445 -12.10 20.76 3.04
N ASP A 446 -12.30 19.69 3.84
CA ASP A 446 -13.18 19.71 5.00
C ASP A 446 -12.68 18.78 6.13
N ARG A 447 -13.36 18.85 7.30
CA ARG A 447 -13.23 17.93 8.44
C ARG A 447 -14.58 17.29 8.78
N SER A 448 -15.33 16.84 7.76
CA SER A 448 -16.69 16.29 7.94
C SER A 448 -16.72 14.92 8.61
N SER A 449 -15.69 14.11 8.47
CA SER A 449 -15.57 12.77 9.05
C SER A 449 -15.28 12.83 10.54
N SER A 450 -14.26 13.56 10.96
CA SER A 450 -13.87 13.73 12.37
C SER A 450 -14.76 14.73 13.12
N ARG A 451 -15.47 15.61 12.40
CA ARG A 451 -16.24 16.74 12.93
C ARG A 451 -15.41 17.74 13.75
N ARG A 452 -14.08 17.75 13.59
CA ARG A 452 -13.20 18.73 14.22
C ARG A 452 -13.46 20.12 13.66
N TYR A 453 -13.24 21.13 14.49
CA TYR A 453 -13.37 22.52 14.06
C TYR A 453 -12.32 22.88 13.00
N LEU A 454 -12.72 23.68 12.02
CA LEU A 454 -11.84 24.26 11.00
C LEU A 454 -11.30 25.60 11.54
N ASP A 455 -10.09 25.57 12.09
CA ASP A 455 -9.42 26.71 12.74
C ASP A 455 -8.65 27.62 11.75
N ASP A 456 -8.21 28.77 12.23
CA ASP A 456 -7.47 29.75 11.43
C ASP A 456 -6.15 29.19 10.93
N SER A 457 -5.42 28.45 11.76
CA SER A 457 -4.13 27.84 11.41
C SER A 457 -4.27 26.85 10.25
N SER A 458 -5.33 26.02 10.27
CA SER A 458 -5.59 25.08 9.17
C SER A 458 -6.02 25.79 7.89
N TYR A 459 -6.72 26.93 8.00
CA TYR A 459 -7.04 27.77 6.85
C TYR A 459 -5.80 28.42 6.22
N ASP A 460 -4.93 29.00 7.04
CA ASP A 460 -3.68 29.59 6.58
C ASP A 460 -2.78 28.56 5.89
N SER A 461 -2.67 27.38 6.47
CA SER A 461 -1.94 26.27 5.87
C SER A 461 -2.57 25.81 4.54
N PHE A 462 -3.90 25.70 4.47
CA PHE A 462 -4.62 25.38 3.24
C PHE A 462 -4.36 26.43 2.13
N LEU A 463 -4.35 27.71 2.49
CA LEU A 463 -4.02 28.80 1.57
C LEU A 463 -2.58 28.70 1.07
N LEU A 464 -1.63 28.44 1.97
CA LEU A 464 -0.23 28.33 1.63
C LEU A 464 0.01 27.21 0.61
N PHE A 465 -0.52 26.00 0.83
CA PHE A 465 -0.43 24.91 -0.13
C PHE A 465 -1.05 25.24 -1.48
N SER A 466 -2.25 25.82 -1.47
CA SER A 466 -2.98 26.18 -2.69
C SER A 466 -2.25 27.24 -3.52
N GLN A 467 -1.65 28.23 -2.87
CA GLN A 467 -0.88 29.29 -3.52
C GLN A 467 0.44 28.77 -4.10
N GLN A 468 1.17 27.92 -3.35
CA GLN A 468 2.42 27.33 -3.82
C GLN A 468 2.21 26.52 -5.09
N VAL A 469 1.19 25.67 -5.11
CA VAL A 469 0.87 24.89 -6.32
C VAL A 469 0.44 25.78 -7.47
N GLY A 470 -0.35 26.82 -7.23
CA GLY A 470 -0.70 27.81 -8.25
C GLY A 470 0.53 28.45 -8.91
N MET A 471 1.53 28.83 -8.10
CA MET A 471 2.81 29.36 -8.59
C MET A 471 3.60 28.32 -9.39
N LEU A 472 3.70 27.08 -8.89
CA LEU A 472 4.41 26.01 -9.57
C LEU A 472 3.77 25.66 -10.91
N LEU A 473 2.45 25.54 -10.96
CA LEU A 473 1.70 25.27 -12.19
C LEU A 473 1.88 26.39 -13.23
N ASN A 474 1.90 27.65 -12.79
CA ASN A 474 2.20 28.78 -13.67
C ASN A 474 3.64 28.69 -14.23
N ARG A 475 4.62 28.25 -13.43
CA ARG A 475 6.00 28.04 -13.86
C ARG A 475 6.13 26.90 -14.88
N LEU A 476 5.44 25.77 -14.65
CA LEU A 476 5.46 24.61 -15.56
C LEU A 476 4.72 24.88 -16.88
N MET A 477 3.56 25.53 -16.81
CA MET A 477 2.70 25.77 -17.99
C MET A 477 2.97 27.13 -18.68
N GLY A 478 3.76 27.99 -18.07
CA GLY A 478 4.07 29.33 -18.55
C GLY A 478 5.10 29.42 -19.68
N SER A 479 5.82 28.33 -19.95
CA SER A 479 6.98 28.28 -20.87
C SER A 479 6.70 27.54 -22.18
N LYS A 480 5.43 27.41 -22.57
CA LYS A 480 5.05 26.92 -23.93
C LYS A 480 4.40 28.05 -24.72
#